data_ead5484473b0183937e5d2c5f8570956
#
_entry.id   ead5484473b0183937e5d2c5f8570956
#
_cell.length_a   1.000
_cell.length_b   1.000
_cell.length_c   1.000
_cell.angle_alpha   90.00
_cell.angle_beta   90.00
_cell.angle_gamma   90.00
#
_symmetry.space_group_name_H-M   'P 1'
#
loop_
_entity.id
_entity.type
_entity.pdbx_description
1 polymer ?
#
loop_
_entity_poly.entity_id
_entity_poly.type
_entity_poly.pdbx_seq_one_letter_code
_entity_poly.pdbx_strand_id
1 'polypeptide(L)'
;KLKKKAIKNPLKKVVNAVLKRTFDILFSGFILVFFLSWMFPLFALIIKLQSSGPVIYKQLREGKDGVHFVCFKFRTMHLNGESDYSWTKVNDPRVTRFGVFLRRTSLDEFPQFLNVFLGSMSVVGPRPHPIKLNDLYRDRVEKFSLRHETRPGVTGLSQMKDYRGSITHYHQMNSRVKLDRFYIQKWTFLFDLKIILLTIPATIHWGLSSK
;
A
#
# COMPACT_ATOMS: atom_id res chain seq x y z
N LYS A 1 -24.01 -22.81 -6.38
CA LYS A 1 -23.14 -21.81 -7.08
C LYS A 1 -23.81 -20.45 -6.98
N LEU A 2 -23.50 -19.66 -5.93
CA LEU A 2 -23.95 -18.27 -5.80
C LEU A 2 -23.29 -17.47 -6.95
N LYS A 3 -24.07 -16.95 -7.89
CA LYS A 3 -23.62 -16.01 -8.92
C LYS A 3 -22.97 -14.83 -8.18
N LYS A 4 -21.65 -14.66 -8.29
CA LYS A 4 -20.94 -13.46 -7.80
C LYS A 4 -21.57 -12.24 -8.47
N LYS A 5 -22.42 -11.51 -7.74
CA LYS A 5 -23.02 -10.28 -8.25
C LYS A 5 -21.87 -9.30 -8.49
N ALA A 6 -21.51 -9.07 -9.76
CA ALA A 6 -20.41 -8.20 -10.14
C ALA A 6 -20.65 -6.80 -9.57
N ILE A 7 -19.61 -6.20 -9.00
CA ILE A 7 -19.70 -4.81 -8.51
C ILE A 7 -19.71 -3.89 -9.74
N LYS A 8 -20.48 -2.79 -9.66
CA LYS A 8 -20.33 -1.68 -10.62
C LYS A 8 -18.90 -1.13 -10.45
N ASN A 9 -18.06 -1.31 -11.46
CA ASN A 9 -16.69 -0.83 -11.44
C ASN A 9 -16.45 0.13 -12.63
N PRO A 10 -16.45 1.45 -12.40
CA PRO A 10 -16.23 2.44 -13.45
C PRO A 10 -14.87 2.27 -14.17
N LEU A 11 -13.87 1.68 -13.52
CA LEU A 11 -12.54 1.41 -14.12
C LEU A 11 -12.55 0.30 -15.18
N LYS A 12 -13.67 -0.43 -15.35
CA LYS A 12 -13.85 -1.34 -16.49
C LYS A 12 -14.11 -0.60 -17.81
N LYS A 13 -14.50 0.68 -17.76
CA LYS A 13 -14.57 1.54 -18.95
C LYS A 13 -13.16 1.92 -19.40
N VAL A 14 -12.85 1.68 -20.68
CA VAL A 14 -11.51 1.93 -21.26
C VAL A 14 -11.03 3.35 -21.00
N VAL A 15 -11.88 4.36 -21.25
CA VAL A 15 -11.54 5.78 -21.04
C VAL A 15 -11.09 6.04 -19.59
N ASN A 16 -11.80 5.51 -18.60
CA ASN A 16 -11.46 5.68 -17.19
C ASN A 16 -10.16 4.95 -16.82
N ALA A 17 -9.96 3.75 -17.37
CA ALA A 17 -8.76 2.98 -17.13
C ALA A 17 -7.52 3.66 -17.75
N VAL A 18 -7.65 4.23 -18.95
CA VAL A 18 -6.59 5.00 -19.61
C VAL A 18 -6.30 6.27 -18.82
N LEU A 19 -7.32 7.08 -18.49
CA LEU A 19 -7.14 8.30 -17.70
C LEU A 19 -6.40 8.03 -16.38
N LYS A 20 -6.86 7.01 -15.65
CA LYS A 20 -6.20 6.63 -14.39
C LYS A 20 -4.75 6.18 -14.62
N ARG A 21 -4.49 5.39 -15.65
CA ARG A 21 -3.14 4.89 -15.93
C ARG A 21 -2.20 5.99 -16.36
N THR A 22 -2.64 6.92 -17.19
CA THR A 22 -1.85 8.10 -17.60
C THR A 22 -1.48 8.94 -16.37
N PHE A 23 -2.45 9.20 -15.49
CA PHE A 23 -2.18 9.90 -14.23
C PHE A 23 -1.17 9.13 -13.36
N ASP A 24 -1.36 7.82 -13.19
CA ASP A 24 -0.44 6.96 -12.41
C ASP A 24 1.00 7.06 -12.93
N ILE A 25 1.21 7.01 -14.25
CA ILE A 25 2.54 7.11 -14.88
C ILE A 25 3.15 8.48 -14.65
N LEU A 26 2.40 9.56 -14.95
CA LEU A 26 2.91 10.92 -14.81
C LEU A 26 3.23 11.26 -13.36
N PHE A 27 2.32 10.94 -12.43
CA PHE A 27 2.51 11.21 -11.01
C PHE A 27 3.66 10.39 -10.42
N SER A 28 3.72 9.09 -10.72
CA SER A 28 4.82 8.25 -10.22
C SER A 28 6.16 8.64 -10.85
N GLY A 29 6.20 8.96 -12.15
CA GLY A 29 7.40 9.48 -12.82
C GLY A 29 7.91 10.77 -12.15
N PHE A 30 7.01 11.71 -11.85
CA PHE A 30 7.36 12.91 -11.10
C PHE A 30 7.97 12.58 -9.72
N ILE A 31 7.35 11.69 -8.95
CA ILE A 31 7.88 11.29 -7.63
C ILE A 31 9.24 10.59 -7.75
N LEU A 32 9.42 9.72 -8.76
CA LEU A 32 10.68 9.02 -8.98
C LEU A 32 11.83 9.98 -9.32
N VAL A 33 11.58 10.96 -10.19
CA VAL A 33 12.60 11.90 -10.67
C VAL A 33 12.90 12.98 -9.62
N PHE A 34 11.88 13.61 -9.05
CA PHE A 34 12.08 14.79 -8.20
C PHE A 34 12.26 14.47 -6.71
N PHE A 35 11.85 13.28 -6.26
CA PHE A 35 11.97 12.90 -4.85
C PHE A 35 12.84 11.67 -4.67
N LEU A 36 12.54 10.55 -5.32
CA LEU A 36 13.25 9.30 -5.05
C LEU A 36 14.69 9.33 -5.56
N SER A 37 15.02 10.09 -6.61
CA SER A 37 16.36 10.17 -7.18
C SER A 37 17.43 10.60 -6.15
N TRP A 38 17.15 11.61 -5.34
CA TRP A 38 18.08 12.10 -4.31
C TRP A 38 17.82 11.49 -2.93
N MET A 39 16.57 11.17 -2.59
CA MET A 39 16.24 10.50 -1.33
C MET A 39 16.83 9.09 -1.27
N PHE A 40 16.85 8.39 -2.41
CA PHE A 40 17.33 7.00 -2.44
C PHE A 40 18.80 6.88 -2.00
N PRO A 41 19.79 7.59 -2.55
CA PRO A 41 21.17 7.48 -2.10
C PRO A 41 21.35 7.92 -0.65
N LEU A 42 20.66 8.98 -0.20
CA LEU A 42 20.71 9.43 1.19
C LEU A 42 20.17 8.36 2.16
N PHE A 43 18.98 7.83 1.87
CA PHE A 43 18.36 6.81 2.72
C PHE A 43 19.11 5.47 2.65
N ALA A 44 19.67 5.14 1.48
CA ALA A 44 20.51 3.96 1.31
C ALA A 44 21.73 4.01 2.23
N LEU A 45 22.40 5.16 2.29
CA LEU A 45 23.54 5.36 3.19
C LEU A 45 23.14 5.17 4.65
N ILE A 46 22.08 5.85 5.11
CA ILE A 46 21.65 5.78 6.52
C ILE A 46 21.19 4.34 6.88
N ILE A 47 20.43 3.65 5.98
CA ILE A 47 20.01 2.28 6.19
C ILE A 47 21.21 1.33 6.32
N LYS A 48 22.21 1.50 5.45
CA LYS A 48 23.44 0.67 5.47
C LYS A 48 24.28 0.89 6.72
N LEU A 49 24.35 2.12 7.23
CA LEU A 49 25.06 2.43 8.47
C LEU A 49 24.37 1.82 9.71
N GLN A 50 23.06 1.64 9.70
CA GLN A 50 22.31 1.09 10.84
C GLN A 50 22.13 -0.42 10.80
N SER A 51 22.15 -1.03 9.62
CA SER A 51 21.97 -2.49 9.49
C SER A 51 22.58 -3.03 8.21
N SER A 52 23.17 -4.22 8.26
CA SER A 52 23.69 -4.96 7.10
C SER A 52 22.54 -5.46 6.19
N GLY A 53 22.80 -5.66 4.89
CA GLY A 53 21.87 -6.25 3.93
C GLY A 53 21.31 -5.25 2.89
N PRO A 54 20.30 -5.62 2.07
CA PRO A 54 19.75 -4.81 0.99
C PRO A 54 19.00 -3.58 1.51
N VAL A 55 19.08 -2.46 0.78
CA VAL A 55 18.37 -1.21 1.10
C VAL A 55 16.86 -1.37 0.87
N ILE A 56 16.49 -2.07 -0.20
CA ILE A 56 15.10 -2.32 -0.57
C ILE A 56 14.65 -3.67 0.00
N TYR A 57 13.60 -3.61 0.78
CA TYR A 57 12.83 -4.78 1.20
C TYR A 57 11.82 -5.14 0.11
N LYS A 58 11.76 -6.41 -0.23
CA LYS A 58 10.89 -6.99 -1.26
C LYS A 58 9.89 -7.93 -0.60
N GLN A 59 8.60 -7.72 -0.82
CA GLN A 59 7.57 -8.60 -0.28
C GLN A 59 6.55 -8.97 -1.35
N LEU A 60 6.27 -10.27 -1.48
CA LEU A 60 5.24 -10.76 -2.40
C LEU A 60 3.85 -10.39 -1.87
N ARG A 61 3.04 -9.77 -2.74
CA ARG A 61 1.68 -9.32 -2.44
C ARG A 61 0.72 -9.70 -3.57
N GLU A 62 -0.57 -9.75 -3.23
CA GLU A 62 -1.62 -10.00 -4.18
C GLU A 62 -2.12 -8.67 -4.77
N GLY A 63 -2.14 -8.60 -6.10
CA GLY A 63 -2.56 -7.44 -6.89
C GLY A 63 -3.91 -7.62 -7.57
N LYS A 64 -4.06 -6.91 -8.72
CA LYS A 64 -5.27 -6.98 -9.52
C LYS A 64 -5.49 -8.40 -10.04
N ASP A 65 -6.76 -8.82 -10.04
CA ASP A 65 -7.23 -10.15 -10.53
C ASP A 65 -6.52 -11.34 -9.84
N GLY A 66 -5.94 -11.12 -8.63
CA GLY A 66 -5.23 -12.15 -7.87
C GLY A 66 -3.78 -12.36 -8.32
N VAL A 67 -3.28 -11.60 -9.28
CA VAL A 67 -1.89 -11.73 -9.76
C VAL A 67 -0.92 -11.25 -8.68
N HIS A 68 0.06 -12.10 -8.35
CA HIS A 68 1.08 -11.75 -7.36
C HIS A 68 2.12 -10.81 -7.96
N PHE A 69 2.61 -9.88 -7.15
CA PHE A 69 3.69 -8.97 -7.53
C PHE A 69 4.63 -8.69 -6.35
N VAL A 70 5.85 -8.27 -6.65
CA VAL A 70 6.84 -7.88 -5.65
C VAL A 70 6.62 -6.41 -5.30
N CYS A 71 6.23 -6.14 -4.06
CA CYS A 71 6.05 -4.80 -3.51
C CYS A 71 7.39 -4.32 -2.94
N PHE A 72 7.83 -3.11 -3.34
CA PHE A 72 9.08 -2.52 -2.90
C PHE A 72 8.87 -1.55 -1.74
N LYS A 73 9.78 -1.63 -0.75
CA LYS A 73 9.84 -0.68 0.38
C LYS A 73 11.29 -0.41 0.76
N PHE A 74 11.56 0.71 1.43
CA PHE A 74 12.82 0.83 2.15
C PHE A 74 12.82 -0.13 3.35
N ARG A 75 13.99 -0.73 3.60
CA ARG A 75 14.17 -1.59 4.76
C ARG A 75 14.18 -0.74 6.03
N THR A 76 13.32 -1.12 6.98
CA THR A 76 13.14 -0.43 8.26
C THR A 76 13.49 -1.29 9.47
N MET A 77 13.95 -2.53 9.24
CA MET A 77 14.23 -3.52 10.27
C MET A 77 15.58 -4.18 10.07
N HIS A 78 16.21 -4.63 11.16
CA HIS A 78 17.35 -5.54 11.10
C HIS A 78 16.94 -6.86 10.44
N LEU A 79 17.84 -7.42 9.62
CA LEU A 79 17.64 -8.77 9.07
C LEU A 79 17.95 -9.78 10.17
N ASN A 80 16.97 -10.53 10.57
CA ASN A 80 17.09 -11.76 11.29
C ASN A 80 16.30 -12.81 10.50
N GLY A 81 16.72 -14.08 10.49
CA GLY A 81 16.10 -15.14 9.69
C GLY A 81 14.58 -15.31 9.86
N GLU A 82 13.99 -14.68 10.88
CA GLU A 82 12.56 -14.71 11.19
C GLU A 82 11.78 -13.48 10.69
N SER A 83 12.47 -12.46 10.12
CA SER A 83 11.87 -11.16 9.79
C SER A 83 10.73 -11.22 8.77
N ASP A 84 10.73 -12.20 7.89
CA ASP A 84 9.73 -12.33 6.82
C ASP A 84 8.46 -13.05 7.26
N TYR A 85 8.46 -13.71 8.43
CA TYR A 85 7.37 -14.59 8.87
C TYR A 85 6.55 -14.02 10.04
N SER A 86 7.07 -13.05 10.78
CA SER A 86 6.40 -12.51 11.96
C SER A 86 5.81 -11.12 11.74
N TRP A 87 4.58 -10.93 12.26
CA TRP A 87 3.91 -9.61 12.26
C TRP A 87 4.73 -8.61 13.07
N THR A 88 4.82 -7.36 12.57
CA THR A 88 5.42 -6.27 13.34
C THR A 88 4.56 -5.97 14.56
N LYS A 89 5.19 -5.99 15.74
CA LYS A 89 4.56 -5.63 17.02
C LYS A 89 4.70 -4.13 17.29
N VAL A 90 3.90 -3.62 18.23
CA VAL A 90 4.14 -2.27 18.77
C VAL A 90 5.49 -2.30 19.51
N ASN A 91 6.35 -1.29 19.28
CA ASN A 91 7.71 -1.21 19.81
C ASN A 91 8.58 -2.44 19.46
N ASP A 92 8.46 -2.94 18.24
CA ASP A 92 9.21 -4.09 17.76
C ASP A 92 10.72 -3.80 17.77
N PRO A 93 11.54 -4.55 18.55
CA PRO A 93 12.98 -4.28 18.70
C PRO A 93 13.78 -4.45 17.40
N ARG A 94 13.21 -5.10 16.39
CA ARG A 94 13.82 -5.24 15.07
C ARG A 94 13.86 -3.94 14.29
N VAL A 95 12.99 -2.97 14.62
CA VAL A 95 12.90 -1.71 13.87
C VAL A 95 14.08 -0.82 14.22
N THR A 96 14.85 -0.40 13.20
CA THR A 96 15.97 0.54 13.37
C THR A 96 15.48 1.94 13.74
N ARG A 97 16.35 2.79 14.33
CA ARG A 97 15.99 4.18 14.66
C ARG A 97 15.50 4.96 13.44
N PHE A 98 16.20 4.86 12.31
CA PHE A 98 15.77 5.46 11.06
C PHE A 98 14.51 4.79 10.49
N GLY A 99 14.36 3.48 10.70
CA GLY A 99 13.15 2.74 10.36
C GLY A 99 11.90 3.26 11.07
N VAL A 100 12.01 3.66 12.34
CA VAL A 100 10.91 4.34 13.07
C VAL A 100 10.51 5.63 12.37
N PHE A 101 11.48 6.49 12.01
CA PHE A 101 11.22 7.72 11.27
C PHE A 101 10.53 7.44 9.92
N LEU A 102 11.07 6.52 9.13
CA LEU A 102 10.52 6.16 7.83
C LEU A 102 9.06 5.67 7.93
N ARG A 103 8.76 4.82 8.92
CA ARG A 103 7.40 4.30 9.15
C ARG A 103 6.42 5.37 9.61
N ARG A 104 6.83 6.25 10.53
CA ARG A 104 6.00 7.36 11.00
C ARG A 104 5.64 8.34 9.90
N THR A 105 6.57 8.59 8.97
CA THR A 105 6.38 9.46 7.82
C THR A 105 5.80 8.74 6.60
N SER A 106 5.67 7.41 6.63
CA SER A 106 5.35 6.54 5.48
C SER A 106 6.33 6.67 4.30
N LEU A 107 7.52 7.23 4.53
CA LEU A 107 8.57 7.33 3.50
C LEU A 107 9.15 5.96 3.14
N ASP A 108 9.00 4.96 4.00
CA ASP A 108 9.37 3.58 3.68
C ASP A 108 8.60 3.03 2.47
N GLU A 109 7.44 3.58 2.15
CA GLU A 109 6.58 3.15 1.04
C GLU A 109 6.87 3.87 -0.30
N PHE A 110 7.78 4.90 -0.33
CA PHE A 110 8.11 5.62 -1.55
C PHE A 110 8.62 4.72 -2.70
N PRO A 111 9.41 3.64 -2.48
CA PRO A 111 9.79 2.73 -3.55
C PRO A 111 8.60 2.06 -4.27
N GLN A 112 7.39 2.06 -3.68
CA GLN A 112 6.18 1.56 -4.35
C GLN A 112 5.78 2.41 -5.57
N PHE A 113 6.27 3.67 -5.68
CA PHE A 113 6.04 4.46 -6.90
C PHE A 113 6.72 3.82 -8.11
N LEU A 114 7.78 3.02 -7.93
CA LEU A 114 8.31 2.18 -9.00
C LEU A 114 7.32 1.07 -9.40
N ASN A 115 6.62 0.46 -8.42
CA ASN A 115 5.54 -0.49 -8.72
C ASN A 115 4.38 0.18 -9.48
N VAL A 116 4.06 1.44 -9.16
CA VAL A 116 3.04 2.22 -9.89
C VAL A 116 3.51 2.46 -11.32
N PHE A 117 4.72 2.95 -11.51
CA PHE A 117 5.30 3.24 -12.82
C PHE A 117 5.35 2.00 -13.72
N LEU A 118 5.75 0.85 -13.16
CA LEU A 118 5.77 -0.45 -13.86
C LEU A 118 4.38 -1.06 -14.08
N GLY A 119 3.32 -0.60 -13.38
CA GLY A 119 1.93 -0.99 -13.62
C GLY A 119 1.38 -2.10 -12.73
N SER A 120 2.15 -2.61 -11.76
CA SER A 120 1.64 -3.57 -10.76
C SER A 120 0.79 -2.89 -9.69
N MET A 121 0.98 -1.58 -9.47
CA MET A 121 0.20 -0.76 -8.54
C MET A 121 -0.39 0.49 -9.23
N SER A 122 -1.17 1.25 -8.48
CA SER A 122 -1.71 2.57 -8.80
C SER A 122 -1.36 3.54 -7.66
N VAL A 123 -1.40 4.84 -7.90
CA VAL A 123 -1.25 5.84 -6.82
C VAL A 123 -2.35 5.65 -5.79
N VAL A 124 -3.60 5.55 -6.24
CA VAL A 124 -4.79 5.35 -5.37
C VAL A 124 -5.45 4.01 -5.65
N GLY A 125 -5.71 3.23 -4.61
CA GLY A 125 -6.37 1.93 -4.71
C GLY A 125 -6.46 1.20 -3.37
N PRO A 126 -7.04 0.00 -3.34
CA PRO A 126 -7.03 -0.87 -2.17
C PRO A 126 -5.61 -1.15 -1.68
N ARG A 127 -5.37 -1.14 -0.37
CA ARG A 127 -4.04 -1.44 0.18
C ARG A 127 -3.63 -2.88 -0.13
N PRO A 128 -2.45 -3.14 -0.73
CA PRO A 128 -2.01 -4.50 -0.99
C PRO A 128 -1.61 -5.17 0.32
N HIS A 129 -2.15 -6.36 0.57
CA HIS A 129 -1.84 -7.16 1.75
C HIS A 129 -0.82 -8.27 1.43
N PRO A 130 0.00 -8.71 2.41
CA PRO A 130 0.76 -9.94 2.30
C PRO A 130 -0.17 -11.13 2.02
N ILE A 131 0.31 -12.12 1.23
CA ILE A 131 -0.49 -13.28 0.81
C ILE A 131 -1.08 -14.00 2.02
N LYS A 132 -0.26 -14.30 3.04
CA LYS A 132 -0.72 -14.96 4.28
C LYS A 132 -1.88 -14.24 4.96
N LEU A 133 -1.92 -12.88 4.90
CA LEU A 133 -3.04 -12.12 5.46
C LEU A 133 -4.29 -12.27 4.61
N ASN A 134 -4.17 -12.25 3.29
CA ASN A 134 -5.30 -12.45 2.40
C ASN A 134 -5.91 -13.85 2.59
N ASP A 135 -5.08 -14.89 2.70
CA ASP A 135 -5.53 -16.27 2.90
C ASP A 135 -6.31 -16.42 4.22
N LEU A 136 -5.83 -15.77 5.29
CA LEU A 136 -6.51 -15.79 6.60
C LEU A 136 -7.93 -15.20 6.55
N TYR A 137 -8.16 -14.18 5.70
CA TYR A 137 -9.43 -13.43 5.69
C TYR A 137 -10.29 -13.66 4.44
N ARG A 138 -9.77 -14.33 3.39
CA ARG A 138 -10.43 -14.54 2.10
C ARG A 138 -11.82 -15.17 2.25
N ASP A 139 -11.92 -16.21 3.06
CA ASP A 139 -13.17 -16.96 3.26
C ASP A 139 -14.00 -16.42 4.45
N ARG A 140 -13.37 -15.65 5.32
CA ARG A 140 -14.02 -15.09 6.52
C ARG A 140 -14.74 -13.78 6.24
N VAL A 141 -14.25 -12.95 5.31
CA VAL A 141 -14.84 -11.64 5.01
C VAL A 141 -15.66 -11.72 3.73
N GLU A 142 -16.94 -11.40 3.84
CA GLU A 142 -17.85 -11.40 2.70
C GLU A 142 -17.34 -10.50 1.56
N LYS A 143 -17.30 -11.05 0.36
CA LYS A 143 -16.87 -10.33 -0.86
C LYS A 143 -15.43 -9.80 -0.80
N PHE A 144 -14.56 -10.44 -0.02
CA PHE A 144 -13.15 -10.06 0.11
C PHE A 144 -12.45 -9.91 -1.24
N SER A 145 -12.63 -10.88 -2.14
CA SER A 145 -11.95 -10.91 -3.45
C SER A 145 -12.31 -9.74 -4.37
N LEU A 146 -13.43 -9.04 -4.14
CA LEU A 146 -13.85 -7.91 -4.97
C LEU A 146 -12.91 -6.69 -4.86
N ARG A 147 -12.11 -6.60 -3.80
CA ARG A 147 -11.07 -5.57 -3.67
C ARG A 147 -9.94 -5.70 -4.69
N HIS A 148 -9.77 -6.89 -5.28
CA HIS A 148 -8.77 -7.18 -6.30
C HIS A 148 -9.27 -6.90 -7.74
N GLU A 149 -10.47 -6.34 -7.93
CA GLU A 149 -10.95 -5.93 -9.25
C GLU A 149 -10.22 -4.69 -9.82
N THR A 150 -9.35 -4.07 -9.06
CA THR A 150 -8.49 -2.95 -9.49
C THR A 150 -7.06 -3.13 -8.98
N ARG A 151 -6.12 -2.34 -9.53
CA ARG A 151 -4.75 -2.32 -9.01
C ARG A 151 -4.73 -1.84 -7.56
N PRO A 152 -3.90 -2.43 -6.69
CA PRO A 152 -3.68 -1.92 -5.35
C PRO A 152 -3.00 -0.55 -5.39
N GLY A 153 -3.26 0.28 -4.37
CA GLY A 153 -2.74 1.64 -4.27
C GLY A 153 -1.62 1.82 -3.26
N VAL A 154 -0.75 2.80 -3.51
CA VAL A 154 0.18 3.33 -2.50
C VAL A 154 -0.62 3.97 -1.38
N THR A 155 -1.64 4.76 -1.75
CA THR A 155 -2.68 5.25 -0.83
C THR A 155 -4.07 4.74 -1.23
N GLY A 156 -5.08 4.98 -0.38
CA GLY A 156 -6.44 4.58 -0.65
C GLY A 156 -7.42 5.01 0.43
N LEU A 157 -8.71 4.84 0.16
CA LEU A 157 -9.78 5.30 1.05
C LEU A 157 -9.68 4.70 2.46
N SER A 158 -9.36 3.42 2.58
CA SER A 158 -9.18 2.76 3.88
C SER A 158 -7.99 3.31 4.66
N GLN A 159 -6.88 3.63 3.96
CA GLN A 159 -5.68 4.20 4.57
C GLN A 159 -5.92 5.65 5.05
N MET A 160 -6.65 6.46 4.27
CA MET A 160 -7.05 7.81 4.64
C MET A 160 -7.99 7.83 5.85
N LYS A 161 -8.81 6.78 6.05
CA LYS A 161 -9.75 6.62 7.16
C LYS A 161 -9.13 5.90 8.38
N ASP A 162 -7.81 6.01 8.53
CA ASP A 162 -7.04 5.51 9.68
C ASP A 162 -6.93 3.97 9.82
N TYR A 163 -7.32 3.23 8.77
CA TYR A 163 -7.13 1.78 8.74
C TYR A 163 -5.74 1.41 8.15
N ARG A 164 -4.64 2.03 8.65
CA ARG A 164 -3.26 1.77 8.17
C ARG A 164 -2.53 0.70 8.95
N GLY A 165 -2.76 0.63 10.25
CA GLY A 165 -2.05 -0.21 11.19
C GLY A 165 -2.24 -1.72 11.00
N SER A 166 -1.66 -2.50 11.90
CA SER A 166 -1.84 -3.96 11.95
C SER A 166 -3.31 -4.32 12.15
N ILE A 167 -3.74 -5.41 11.54
CA ILE A 167 -5.09 -5.94 11.73
C ILE A 167 -5.04 -6.91 12.91
N THR A 168 -5.65 -6.53 14.01
CA THR A 168 -5.75 -7.34 15.21
C THR A 168 -7.11 -8.01 15.34
N HIS A 169 -8.15 -7.45 14.71
CA HIS A 169 -9.53 -7.92 14.82
C HIS A 169 -10.22 -8.07 13.46
N TYR A 170 -11.13 -9.03 13.38
CA TYR A 170 -11.93 -9.30 12.19
C TYR A 170 -12.68 -8.06 11.66
N HIS A 171 -13.30 -7.26 12.53
CA HIS A 171 -14.07 -6.08 12.15
C HIS A 171 -13.23 -5.02 11.43
N GLN A 172 -11.92 -4.91 11.75
CA GLN A 172 -11.01 -3.99 11.07
C GLN A 172 -10.80 -4.39 9.59
N MET A 173 -10.60 -5.69 9.33
CA MET A 173 -10.49 -6.19 7.96
C MET A 173 -11.81 -6.00 7.19
N ASN A 174 -12.94 -6.30 7.81
CA ASN A 174 -14.25 -6.11 7.20
C ASN A 174 -14.51 -4.65 6.83
N SER A 175 -14.14 -3.70 7.70
CA SER A 175 -14.23 -2.26 7.43
C SER A 175 -13.33 -1.84 6.28
N ARG A 176 -12.07 -2.33 6.23
CA ARG A 176 -11.18 -2.10 5.07
C ARG A 176 -11.81 -2.58 3.78
N VAL A 177 -12.27 -3.81 3.73
CA VAL A 177 -12.90 -4.39 2.53
C VAL A 177 -14.13 -3.61 2.10
N LYS A 178 -14.96 -3.14 3.04
CA LYS A 178 -16.12 -2.28 2.73
C LYS A 178 -15.67 -0.95 2.10
N LEU A 179 -14.67 -0.28 2.66
CA LEU A 179 -14.12 0.97 2.12
C LEU A 179 -13.44 0.78 0.75
N ASP A 180 -12.67 -0.29 0.58
CA ASP A 180 -12.04 -0.63 -0.69
C ASP A 180 -13.08 -0.88 -1.79
N ARG A 181 -14.16 -1.61 -1.46
CA ARG A 181 -15.29 -1.84 -2.37
C ARG A 181 -16.05 -0.57 -2.70
N PHE A 182 -16.30 0.28 -1.70
CA PHE A 182 -16.94 1.58 -1.91
C PHE A 182 -16.10 2.44 -2.87
N TYR A 183 -14.78 2.50 -2.67
CA TYR A 183 -13.87 3.20 -3.57
C TYR A 183 -14.00 2.68 -5.01
N ILE A 184 -13.95 1.37 -5.22
CA ILE A 184 -14.06 0.77 -6.55
C ILE A 184 -15.40 1.13 -7.21
N GLN A 185 -16.51 1.05 -6.47
CA GLN A 185 -17.86 1.33 -6.99
C GLN A 185 -18.10 2.81 -7.34
N LYS A 186 -17.50 3.70 -6.55
CA LYS A 186 -17.71 5.15 -6.65
C LYS A 186 -16.53 5.87 -7.29
N TRP A 187 -15.61 5.12 -7.89
CA TRP A 187 -14.42 5.71 -8.48
C TRP A 187 -14.78 6.81 -9.49
N THR A 188 -14.12 7.94 -9.33
CA THR A 188 -13.99 9.05 -10.27
C THR A 188 -12.56 9.59 -10.17
N PHE A 189 -12.09 10.27 -11.20
CA PHE A 189 -10.77 10.90 -11.16
C PHE A 189 -10.65 11.95 -10.04
N LEU A 190 -11.67 12.76 -9.83
CA LEU A 190 -11.73 13.73 -8.73
C LEU A 190 -11.70 13.05 -7.35
N PHE A 191 -12.25 11.84 -7.25
CA PHE A 191 -12.18 11.08 -6.00
C PHE A 191 -10.75 10.62 -5.70
N ASP A 192 -9.97 10.24 -6.71
CA ASP A 192 -8.55 9.95 -6.55
C ASP A 192 -7.78 11.18 -6.05
N LEU A 193 -7.97 12.35 -6.69
CA LEU A 193 -7.33 13.59 -6.26
C LEU A 193 -7.69 13.96 -4.82
N LYS A 194 -8.96 13.82 -4.44
CA LYS A 194 -9.41 14.04 -3.06
C LYS A 194 -8.71 13.10 -2.07
N ILE A 195 -8.58 11.82 -2.40
CA ILE A 195 -7.89 10.84 -1.53
C ILE A 195 -6.41 11.22 -1.38
N ILE A 196 -5.73 11.62 -2.46
CA ILE A 196 -4.33 12.05 -2.42
C ILE A 196 -4.16 13.25 -1.47
N LEU A 197 -4.98 14.29 -1.65
CA LEU A 197 -4.91 15.49 -0.81
C LEU A 197 -5.16 15.18 0.67
N LEU A 198 -6.14 14.32 0.96
CA LEU A 198 -6.47 13.94 2.34
C LEU A 198 -5.49 12.91 2.94
N THR A 199 -4.67 12.26 2.11
CA THR A 199 -3.64 11.32 2.60
C THR A 199 -2.55 12.05 3.39
N ILE A 200 -2.18 13.28 2.99
CA ILE A 200 -1.12 14.05 3.63
C ILE A 200 -1.43 14.30 5.12
N PRO A 201 -2.53 14.99 5.48
CA PRO A 201 -2.88 15.22 6.88
C PRO A 201 -3.14 13.91 7.65
N ALA A 202 -3.74 12.89 7.01
CA ALA A 202 -3.95 11.60 7.65
C ALA A 202 -2.62 10.89 7.97
N THR A 203 -1.59 11.04 7.13
CA THR A 203 -0.25 10.46 7.39
C THR A 203 0.42 11.17 8.55
N ILE A 204 0.35 12.50 8.62
CA ILE A 204 0.90 13.30 9.72
C ILE A 204 0.20 12.93 11.04
N HIS A 205 -1.12 12.91 11.05
CA HIS A 205 -1.90 12.52 12.24
C HIS A 205 -1.54 11.13 12.74
N TRP A 206 -1.46 10.14 11.84
CA TRP A 206 -1.08 8.77 12.20
C TRP A 206 0.35 8.69 12.74
N GLY A 207 1.30 9.40 12.13
CA GLY A 207 2.69 9.48 12.61
C GLY A 207 2.83 10.06 14.01
N LEU A 208 1.96 10.99 14.40
CA LEU A 208 1.91 11.59 15.74
C LEU A 208 1.20 10.66 16.76
N SER A 209 0.20 9.90 16.33
CA SER A 209 -0.62 9.04 17.19
C SER A 209 0.00 7.66 17.42
N SER A 210 0.87 7.19 16.52
CA SER A 210 1.58 5.91 16.66
C SER A 210 2.78 6.04 17.60
N LYS A 211 2.49 6.13 18.90
CA LYS A 211 3.50 6.01 19.98
C LYS A 211 3.73 4.56 20.34
#